data_0e0eac232830c37df84bb909015a1ea6
#
_entry.id   0e0eac232830c37df84bb909015a1ea6
#
_cell.length_a   1.000
_cell.length_b   1.000
_cell.length_c   1.000
_cell.angle_alpha   90.00
_cell.angle_beta   90.00
_cell.angle_gamma   90.00
#
_symmetry.space_group_name_H-M   'P 1'
#
loop_
_entity.id
_entity.type
_entity.pdbx_description
1 polymer ?
#
loop_
_entity_poly.entity_id
_entity_poly.type
_entity_poly.pdbx_seq_one_letter_code
_entity_poly.pdbx_strand_id
1 'polypeptide(L)'
;MRAYLVVIFLVVAVSFGAVIATDKKPILGLDLQGGISVVLAPVGDVRSESLDVAVEIIRSRVDSLGVAEPEISRQGDNIVVDLPGVKDRDKAIRLVGRTAELRFRPVLASVPPLSSTPTTTVAGSSPPLDESVIAAAVASCDSDQISAALTAGEIPTTKTSNDKRDNCVVLPSREQKFSRLLLGPAALTGKSVDSAKSQFSQGQGYAVTVKFNDAGATKFDALAAESYPKSPPQNEVAIVLDGKIQSAPAFQTDSFSGDVQITGDFSPSEASDLATIINYGALPVQLKRLTVQNVSPTLGQDQLDAGIAAGIIGLLLVSLYMLAFYRLLGLVVIAGISLSFVFIYALVAYLGSSIGLTLTLA
;
A
#
# COMPACT_ATOMS: atom_id res chain seq x y z
N MET A 1 -47.23 1.00 34.79
CA MET A 1 -47.34 1.19 33.36
C MET A 1 -46.84 2.56 32.87
N ARG A 2 -47.35 3.69 33.38
CA ARG A 2 -46.90 5.04 32.93
C ARG A 2 -45.41 5.30 33.10
N ALA A 3 -44.78 4.83 34.17
CA ALA A 3 -43.36 5.02 34.41
C ALA A 3 -42.48 4.28 33.37
N TYR A 4 -42.84 3.07 32.97
CA TYR A 4 -42.08 2.31 31.94
C TYR A 4 -42.15 2.96 30.55
N LEU A 5 -43.32 3.53 30.19
CA LEU A 5 -43.47 4.25 28.90
C LEU A 5 -42.59 5.52 28.89
N VAL A 6 -42.53 6.24 29.99
CA VAL A 6 -41.66 7.43 30.09
C VAL A 6 -40.18 7.04 30.00
N VAL A 7 -39.76 5.94 30.63
CA VAL A 7 -38.39 5.45 30.57
C VAL A 7 -38.02 5.05 29.14
N ILE A 8 -38.88 4.29 28.43
CA ILE A 8 -38.63 3.88 27.05
C ILE A 8 -38.50 5.10 26.12
N PHE A 9 -39.42 6.06 26.25
CA PHE A 9 -39.40 7.31 25.49
C PHE A 9 -38.11 8.10 25.74
N LEU A 10 -37.70 8.20 27.00
CA LEU A 10 -36.47 8.90 27.41
C LEU A 10 -35.22 8.22 26.89
N VAL A 11 -35.13 6.90 26.90
CA VAL A 11 -34.02 6.13 26.34
C VAL A 11 -33.90 6.37 24.82
N VAL A 12 -35.02 6.31 24.09
CA VAL A 12 -35.00 6.54 22.62
C VAL A 12 -34.67 8.00 22.31
N ALA A 13 -35.23 8.96 23.05
CA ALA A 13 -34.93 10.38 22.86
C ALA A 13 -33.45 10.70 23.12
N VAL A 14 -32.86 10.12 24.17
CA VAL A 14 -31.43 10.28 24.49
C VAL A 14 -30.56 9.61 23.46
N SER A 15 -30.89 8.38 23.01
CA SER A 15 -30.14 7.68 21.95
C SER A 15 -30.15 8.44 20.62
N PHE A 16 -31.30 8.95 20.23
CA PHE A 16 -31.46 9.74 19.01
C PHE A 16 -30.76 11.10 19.11
N GLY A 17 -30.89 11.77 20.25
CA GLY A 17 -30.19 13.03 20.54
C GLY A 17 -28.66 12.86 20.49
N ALA A 18 -28.15 11.74 20.99
CA ALA A 18 -26.73 11.42 20.94
C ALA A 18 -26.23 11.22 19.50
N VAL A 19 -27.01 10.54 18.64
CA VAL A 19 -26.67 10.35 17.22
C VAL A 19 -26.64 11.68 16.48
N ILE A 20 -27.64 12.54 16.69
CA ILE A 20 -27.67 13.88 16.06
C ILE A 20 -26.51 14.75 16.55
N ALA A 21 -26.24 14.74 17.86
CA ALA A 21 -25.19 15.58 18.44
C ALA A 21 -23.78 15.16 18.00
N THR A 22 -23.59 13.88 17.64
CA THR A 22 -22.29 13.34 17.18
C THR A 22 -22.15 13.26 15.66
N ASP A 23 -23.14 13.70 14.88
CA ASP A 23 -23.23 13.58 13.41
C ASP A 23 -22.90 12.18 12.87
N LYS A 24 -23.16 11.15 13.68
CA LYS A 24 -22.90 9.75 13.32
C LYS A 24 -23.95 9.26 12.34
N LYS A 25 -23.48 8.82 11.17
CA LYS A 25 -24.33 8.23 10.12
C LYS A 25 -24.03 6.74 9.99
N PRO A 26 -25.00 5.93 9.55
CA PRO A 26 -24.72 4.55 9.17
C PRO A 26 -23.65 4.50 8.09
N ILE A 27 -22.67 3.61 8.26
CA ILE A 27 -21.61 3.41 7.30
C ILE A 27 -22.13 2.50 6.20
N LEU A 28 -22.03 2.95 4.97
CA LEU A 28 -22.45 2.20 3.80
C LEU A 28 -21.29 1.37 3.28
N GLY A 29 -21.52 0.09 3.01
CA GLY A 29 -20.52 -0.81 2.43
C GLY A 29 -20.19 -0.49 0.97
N LEU A 30 -19.24 -1.25 0.41
CA LEU A 30 -18.74 -1.11 -0.94
C LEU A 30 -19.86 -1.13 -2.01
N ASP A 31 -20.87 -1.98 -1.81
CA ASP A 31 -21.99 -2.15 -2.74
C ASP A 31 -22.87 -0.89 -2.88
N LEU A 32 -22.98 -0.11 -1.82
CA LEU A 32 -23.82 1.09 -1.75
C LEU A 32 -23.03 2.37 -2.08
N GLN A 33 -21.76 2.45 -1.68
CA GLN A 33 -20.91 3.61 -1.98
C GLN A 33 -20.16 3.48 -3.30
N GLY A 34 -20.04 2.25 -3.82
CA GLY A 34 -19.11 1.94 -4.88
C GLY A 34 -17.65 2.00 -4.40
N GLY A 35 -16.72 1.65 -5.25
CA GLY A 35 -15.31 1.67 -4.91
C GLY A 35 -14.55 0.56 -5.63
N ILE A 36 -13.50 0.06 -5.00
CA ILE A 36 -12.72 -1.07 -5.52
C ILE A 36 -12.56 -2.16 -4.46
N SER A 37 -12.60 -3.40 -4.94
CA SER A 37 -12.19 -4.59 -4.19
C SER A 37 -10.93 -5.16 -4.84
N VAL A 38 -9.89 -5.38 -4.05
CA VAL A 38 -8.62 -5.92 -4.51
C VAL A 38 -8.31 -7.20 -3.75
N VAL A 39 -8.13 -8.30 -4.49
CA VAL A 39 -7.71 -9.57 -3.91
C VAL A 39 -6.22 -9.76 -4.16
N LEU A 40 -5.47 -9.95 -3.08
CA LEU A 40 -4.03 -10.15 -3.08
C LEU A 40 -3.72 -11.57 -2.58
N ALA A 41 -2.87 -12.28 -3.31
CA ALA A 41 -2.35 -13.59 -2.89
C ALA A 41 -0.85 -13.50 -2.61
N PRO A 42 -0.34 -14.24 -1.62
CA PRO A 42 1.09 -14.36 -1.40
C PRO A 42 1.77 -15.10 -2.54
N VAL A 43 3.04 -14.78 -2.77
CA VAL A 43 3.89 -15.49 -3.72
C VAL A 43 4.72 -16.51 -2.93
N GLY A 44 4.47 -17.81 -3.16
CA GLY A 44 5.08 -18.91 -2.45
C GLY A 44 4.41 -19.22 -1.09
N ASP A 45 4.99 -20.19 -0.37
CA ASP A 45 4.50 -20.58 0.96
C ASP A 45 4.88 -19.52 1.99
N VAL A 46 3.90 -18.96 2.67
CA VAL A 46 4.06 -17.86 3.60
C VAL A 46 3.44 -18.23 4.95
N ARG A 47 4.12 -17.84 6.03
CA ARG A 47 3.58 -18.04 7.38
C ARG A 47 2.39 -17.12 7.63
N SER A 48 1.41 -17.64 8.36
CA SER A 48 0.16 -16.95 8.72
C SER A 48 0.43 -15.59 9.38
N GLU A 49 1.38 -15.53 10.32
CA GLU A 49 1.73 -14.33 11.06
C GLU A 49 2.26 -13.22 10.14
N SER A 50 2.95 -13.60 9.06
CA SER A 50 3.44 -12.63 8.08
C SER A 50 2.30 -11.99 7.27
N LEU A 51 1.22 -12.75 7.01
CA LEU A 51 0.02 -12.20 6.36
C LEU A 51 -0.72 -11.24 7.29
N ASP A 52 -0.79 -11.53 8.58
CA ASP A 52 -1.42 -10.64 9.56
C ASP A 52 -0.68 -9.31 9.68
N VAL A 53 0.66 -9.35 9.70
CA VAL A 53 1.49 -8.12 9.64
C VAL A 53 1.29 -7.37 8.32
N ALA A 54 1.13 -8.09 7.20
CA ALA A 54 0.87 -7.46 5.92
C ALA A 54 -0.49 -6.73 5.91
N VAL A 55 -1.53 -7.30 6.52
CA VAL A 55 -2.85 -6.66 6.69
C VAL A 55 -2.72 -5.32 7.43
N GLU A 56 -1.98 -5.29 8.55
CA GLU A 56 -1.79 -4.06 9.34
C GLU A 56 -1.02 -2.97 8.56
N ILE A 57 0.02 -3.36 7.81
CA ILE A 57 0.75 -2.41 6.96
C ILE A 57 -0.15 -1.89 5.84
N ILE A 58 -0.92 -2.75 5.19
CA ILE A 58 -1.87 -2.35 4.14
C ILE A 58 -2.92 -1.39 4.72
N ARG A 59 -3.47 -1.69 5.90
CA ARG A 59 -4.41 -0.82 6.61
C ARG A 59 -3.82 0.58 6.82
N SER A 60 -2.62 0.65 7.39
CA SER A 60 -1.94 1.92 7.64
C SER A 60 -1.70 2.74 6.36
N ARG A 61 -1.36 2.07 5.25
CA ARG A 61 -1.19 2.73 3.94
C ARG A 61 -2.50 3.26 3.37
N VAL A 62 -3.58 2.49 3.53
CA VAL A 62 -4.92 2.86 3.03
C VAL A 62 -5.51 4.00 3.86
N ASP A 63 -5.32 3.99 5.17
CA ASP A 63 -5.75 5.06 6.08
C ASP A 63 -5.12 6.41 5.67
N SER A 64 -3.87 6.39 5.19
CA SER A 64 -3.20 7.59 4.67
C SER A 64 -3.84 8.18 3.40
N LEU A 65 -4.66 7.41 2.69
CA LEU A 65 -5.43 7.89 1.53
C LEU A 65 -6.66 8.70 1.93
N GLY A 66 -7.03 8.68 3.21
CA GLY A 66 -8.27 9.30 3.69
C GLY A 66 -9.53 8.60 3.16
N VAL A 67 -9.44 7.31 2.84
CA VAL A 67 -10.59 6.48 2.49
C VAL A 67 -11.40 6.26 3.77
N ALA A 68 -12.70 6.53 3.70
CA ALA A 68 -13.58 6.28 4.81
C ALA A 68 -13.75 4.76 4.98
N GLU A 69 -13.25 4.26 6.12
CA GLU A 69 -13.47 2.90 6.62
C GLU A 69 -13.16 1.76 5.61
N PRO A 70 -11.88 1.58 5.27
CA PRO A 70 -11.47 0.46 4.43
C PRO A 70 -11.70 -0.86 5.16
N GLU A 71 -12.29 -1.84 4.49
CA GLU A 71 -12.41 -3.19 5.00
C GLU A 71 -11.28 -4.04 4.48
N ILE A 72 -10.39 -4.48 5.39
CA ILE A 72 -9.26 -5.33 5.04
C ILE A 72 -9.39 -6.61 5.84
N SER A 73 -9.62 -7.71 5.13
CA SER A 73 -9.85 -9.02 5.71
C SER A 73 -8.96 -10.07 5.09
N ARG A 74 -8.73 -11.13 5.85
CA ARG A 74 -8.01 -12.29 5.40
C ARG A 74 -9.01 -13.40 5.06
N GLN A 75 -8.92 -13.93 3.83
CA GLN A 75 -9.74 -15.05 3.36
C GLN A 75 -8.82 -16.21 2.96
N GLY A 76 -8.59 -17.13 3.89
CA GLY A 76 -7.57 -18.17 3.75
C GLY A 76 -6.18 -17.56 3.69
N ASP A 77 -5.46 -17.80 2.59
CA ASP A 77 -4.15 -17.21 2.35
C ASP A 77 -4.20 -15.87 1.58
N ASN A 78 -5.37 -15.47 1.13
CA ASN A 78 -5.55 -14.22 0.41
C ASN A 78 -5.89 -13.07 1.36
N ILE A 79 -5.50 -11.86 0.96
CA ILE A 79 -5.91 -10.60 1.60
C ILE A 79 -6.90 -9.92 0.67
N VAL A 80 -8.08 -9.66 1.16
CA VAL A 80 -9.13 -8.89 0.46
C VAL A 80 -9.14 -7.48 1.02
N VAL A 81 -9.05 -6.50 0.13
CA VAL A 81 -9.00 -5.08 0.47
C VAL A 81 -10.14 -4.38 -0.25
N ASP A 82 -11.16 -4.00 0.50
CA ASP A 82 -12.34 -3.30 0.02
C ASP A 82 -12.24 -1.82 0.41
N LEU A 83 -12.27 -0.96 -0.60
CA LEU A 83 -12.08 0.48 -0.48
C LEU A 83 -13.32 1.21 -0.97
N PRO A 84 -14.32 1.41 -0.09
CA PRO A 84 -15.53 2.14 -0.46
C PRO A 84 -15.23 3.61 -0.69
N GLY A 85 -15.91 4.22 -1.66
CA GLY A 85 -15.83 5.65 -1.94
C GLY A 85 -14.46 6.17 -2.40
N VAL A 86 -13.51 5.29 -2.74
CA VAL A 86 -12.19 5.70 -3.21
C VAL A 86 -12.29 6.48 -4.52
N LYS A 87 -11.72 7.69 -4.54
CA LYS A 87 -11.73 8.58 -5.72
C LYS A 87 -10.62 8.26 -6.70
N ASP A 88 -9.39 8.05 -6.19
CA ASP A 88 -8.22 7.71 -6.99
C ASP A 88 -7.91 6.21 -6.86
N ARG A 89 -8.54 5.44 -7.75
CA ARG A 89 -8.42 3.97 -7.79
C ARG A 89 -7.00 3.51 -8.09
N ASP A 90 -6.35 4.18 -9.03
CA ASP A 90 -5.00 3.80 -9.45
C ASP A 90 -3.99 4.03 -8.33
N LYS A 91 -4.14 5.12 -7.59
CA LYS A 91 -3.33 5.41 -6.41
C LYS A 91 -3.54 4.33 -5.33
N ALA A 92 -4.78 3.99 -5.02
CA ALA A 92 -5.10 2.95 -4.04
C ALA A 92 -4.50 1.59 -4.43
N ILE A 93 -4.66 1.17 -5.69
CA ILE A 93 -4.10 -0.09 -6.21
C ILE A 93 -2.56 -0.10 -6.13
N ARG A 94 -1.91 1.04 -6.42
CA ARG A 94 -0.44 1.15 -6.31
C ARG A 94 0.05 1.01 -4.87
N LEU A 95 -0.62 1.64 -3.92
CA LEU A 95 -0.22 1.62 -2.50
C LEU A 95 -0.45 0.26 -1.84
N VAL A 96 -1.57 -0.38 -2.15
CA VAL A 96 -1.95 -1.67 -1.58
C VAL A 96 -1.05 -2.81 -2.10
N GLY A 97 -0.74 -2.80 -3.40
CA GLY A 97 -0.08 -3.94 -4.07
C GLY A 97 1.45 -3.92 -4.07
N ARG A 98 2.11 -2.86 -3.59
CA ARG A 98 3.57 -2.77 -3.58
C ARG A 98 4.18 -3.38 -2.33
N THR A 99 5.20 -4.23 -2.50
CA THR A 99 5.99 -4.79 -1.40
C THR A 99 6.73 -3.69 -0.66
N ALA A 100 7.24 -2.70 -1.40
CA ALA A 100 7.95 -1.52 -0.89
C ALA A 100 9.23 -1.85 -0.12
N GLU A 101 9.96 -2.82 -0.58
CA GLU A 101 11.22 -3.19 0.01
C GLU A 101 12.31 -2.19 -0.38
N LEU A 102 12.61 -1.27 0.55
CA LEU A 102 13.64 -0.25 0.40
C LEU A 102 14.99 -0.78 0.88
N ARG A 103 16.01 -0.65 0.04
CA ARG A 103 17.39 -1.05 0.33
C ARG A 103 18.36 0.02 -0.15
N PHE A 104 19.40 0.26 0.64
CA PHE A 104 20.53 1.12 0.27
C PHE A 104 21.74 0.22 0.05
N ARG A 105 22.28 0.25 -1.17
CA ARG A 105 23.37 -0.64 -1.59
C ARG A 105 24.53 0.17 -2.16
N PRO A 106 25.79 -0.15 -1.81
CA PRO A 106 26.93 0.46 -2.46
C PRO A 106 26.98 0.05 -3.94
N VAL A 107 27.33 0.99 -4.80
CA VAL A 107 27.56 0.69 -6.22
C VAL A 107 28.96 0.14 -6.38
N LEU A 108 29.09 -1.02 -7.05
CA LEU A 108 30.38 -1.66 -7.32
C LEU A 108 30.88 -1.37 -8.73
N ALA A 109 29.99 -1.43 -9.72
CA ALA A 109 30.32 -1.18 -11.10
C ALA A 109 29.10 -0.81 -11.95
N SER A 110 29.33 -0.13 -13.07
CA SER A 110 28.34 0.06 -14.12
C SER A 110 28.37 -1.14 -15.09
N VAL A 111 27.21 -1.69 -15.38
CA VAL A 111 27.05 -2.82 -16.30
C VAL A 111 26.42 -2.33 -17.61
N PRO A 112 27.02 -2.62 -18.76
CA PRO A 112 26.45 -2.22 -20.04
C PRO A 112 25.03 -2.74 -20.23
N PRO A 113 24.21 -2.07 -21.07
CA PRO A 113 22.90 -2.60 -21.45
C PRO A 113 23.07 -3.94 -22.16
N LEU A 114 22.09 -4.85 -22.01
CA LEU A 114 22.07 -6.10 -22.79
C LEU A 114 22.02 -5.75 -24.28
N SER A 115 23.01 -6.21 -25.03
CA SER A 115 23.03 -6.01 -26.49
C SER A 115 21.87 -6.79 -27.11
N SER A 116 20.99 -6.09 -27.83
CA SER A 116 19.90 -6.72 -28.58
C SER A 116 20.37 -7.32 -29.90
N THR A 117 21.66 -7.20 -30.23
CA THR A 117 22.28 -7.75 -31.46
C THR A 117 23.03 -9.03 -31.09
N PRO A 118 22.77 -10.15 -31.76
CA PRO A 118 23.60 -11.34 -31.58
C PRO A 118 25.04 -10.97 -32.00
N THR A 119 25.94 -10.98 -31.03
CA THR A 119 27.36 -10.77 -31.30
C THR A 119 27.85 -11.88 -32.21
N THR A 120 28.28 -11.51 -33.41
CA THR A 120 28.96 -12.41 -34.33
C THR A 120 30.19 -12.95 -33.63
N THR A 121 30.19 -14.22 -33.28
CA THR A 121 31.27 -14.93 -32.60
C THR A 121 32.56 -14.75 -33.40
N VAL A 122 33.50 -13.98 -32.87
CA VAL A 122 34.88 -13.99 -33.37
C VAL A 122 35.47 -15.34 -32.92
N ALA A 123 35.85 -16.13 -33.89
CA ALA A 123 36.46 -17.45 -33.66
C ALA A 123 37.72 -17.29 -32.80
N GLY A 124 37.66 -17.74 -31.54
CA GLY A 124 38.77 -17.70 -30.58
C GLY A 124 38.41 -17.40 -29.13
N SER A 125 37.16 -17.04 -28.83
CA SER A 125 36.71 -16.80 -27.46
C SER A 125 36.22 -18.10 -26.79
N SER A 126 36.58 -18.25 -25.52
CA SER A 126 36.06 -19.32 -24.66
C SER A 126 34.54 -19.43 -24.77
N PRO A 127 33.95 -20.65 -24.61
CA PRO A 127 32.50 -20.79 -24.66
C PRO A 127 31.84 -19.83 -23.67
N PRO A 128 30.71 -19.21 -24.03
CA PRO A 128 30.02 -18.29 -23.12
C PRO A 128 29.70 -19.03 -21.84
N LEU A 129 30.03 -18.40 -20.71
CA LEU A 129 29.70 -18.94 -19.36
C LEU A 129 28.18 -19.08 -19.28
N ASP A 130 27.71 -20.19 -18.71
CA ASP A 130 26.30 -20.42 -18.48
C ASP A 130 25.70 -19.27 -17.60
N GLU A 131 24.54 -18.76 -17.99
CA GLU A 131 23.84 -17.67 -17.28
C GLU A 131 23.69 -17.97 -15.78
N SER A 132 23.49 -19.24 -15.42
CA SER A 132 23.40 -19.69 -14.05
C SER A 132 24.71 -19.52 -13.26
N VAL A 133 25.86 -19.75 -13.91
CA VAL A 133 27.22 -19.61 -13.33
C VAL A 133 27.51 -18.13 -13.10
N ILE A 134 27.18 -17.27 -14.07
CA ILE A 134 27.35 -15.82 -13.95
C ILE A 134 26.45 -15.28 -12.84
N ALA A 135 25.20 -15.72 -12.77
CA ALA A 135 24.26 -15.29 -11.71
C ALA A 135 24.74 -15.73 -10.31
N ALA A 136 25.32 -16.92 -10.18
CA ALA A 136 25.90 -17.41 -8.94
C ALA A 136 27.15 -16.61 -8.54
N ALA A 137 28.04 -16.30 -9.49
CA ALA A 137 29.22 -15.48 -9.29
C ALA A 137 28.85 -14.05 -8.83
N VAL A 138 27.86 -13.44 -9.45
CA VAL A 138 27.34 -12.14 -9.02
C VAL A 138 26.79 -12.24 -7.60
N ALA A 139 26.00 -13.26 -7.29
CA ALA A 139 25.36 -13.41 -5.97
C ALA A 139 26.37 -13.63 -4.84
N SER A 140 27.53 -14.23 -5.11
CA SER A 140 28.59 -14.46 -4.11
C SER A 140 29.37 -13.22 -3.72
N CYS A 141 29.27 -12.13 -4.50
CA CYS A 141 30.09 -10.91 -4.37
C CYS A 141 31.62 -11.14 -4.52
N ASP A 142 32.00 -12.18 -5.20
CA ASP A 142 33.40 -12.48 -5.46
C ASP A 142 33.97 -11.55 -6.55
N SER A 143 34.93 -10.71 -6.17
CA SER A 143 35.52 -9.68 -7.05
C SER A 143 36.18 -10.25 -8.30
N ASP A 144 36.82 -11.40 -8.19
CA ASP A 144 37.54 -12.02 -9.29
C ASP A 144 36.57 -12.64 -10.30
N GLN A 145 35.54 -13.32 -9.79
CA GLN A 145 34.48 -13.88 -10.63
C GLN A 145 33.61 -12.78 -11.29
N ILE A 146 33.33 -11.70 -10.56
CA ILE A 146 32.61 -10.52 -11.10
C ILE A 146 33.43 -9.87 -12.22
N SER A 147 34.74 -9.69 -12.01
CA SER A 147 35.64 -9.11 -13.02
C SER A 147 35.71 -9.97 -14.28
N ALA A 148 35.75 -11.28 -14.11
CA ALA A 148 35.70 -12.24 -15.22
C ALA A 148 34.36 -12.17 -15.96
N ALA A 149 33.24 -12.07 -15.23
CA ALA A 149 31.90 -11.94 -15.80
C ALA A 149 31.71 -10.60 -16.57
N LEU A 150 32.21 -9.49 -16.03
CA LEU A 150 32.21 -8.18 -16.69
C LEU A 150 33.00 -8.18 -17.98
N THR A 151 34.07 -8.96 -18.05
CA THR A 151 34.92 -9.10 -19.25
C THR A 151 34.28 -10.03 -20.29
N ALA A 152 33.52 -11.04 -19.86
CA ALA A 152 32.82 -11.98 -20.74
C ALA A 152 31.58 -11.39 -21.44
N GLY A 153 31.12 -10.22 -21.06
CA GLY A 153 30.25 -9.34 -21.87
C GLY A 153 28.75 -9.34 -21.54
N GLU A 154 28.16 -10.36 -20.90
CA GLU A 154 26.71 -10.37 -20.65
C GLU A 154 26.36 -10.82 -19.22
N ILE A 155 26.32 -9.88 -18.30
CA ILE A 155 25.78 -10.16 -16.96
C ILE A 155 24.26 -10.01 -16.98
N PRO A 156 23.49 -11.05 -16.62
CA PRO A 156 22.03 -10.97 -16.59
C PRO A 156 21.54 -10.04 -15.46
N THR A 157 20.40 -9.42 -15.67
CA THR A 157 19.71 -8.67 -14.60
C THR A 157 19.20 -9.65 -13.55
N THR A 158 19.47 -9.36 -12.28
CA THR A 158 19.01 -10.20 -11.17
C THR A 158 17.48 -10.20 -11.09
N LYS A 159 16.87 -11.39 -11.07
CA LYS A 159 15.42 -11.52 -10.88
C LYS A 159 15.04 -11.05 -9.47
N THR A 160 13.87 -10.43 -9.32
CA THR A 160 13.40 -9.92 -8.02
C THR A 160 13.36 -11.00 -6.92
N SER A 161 13.08 -12.26 -7.27
CA SER A 161 13.14 -13.39 -6.33
C SER A 161 14.52 -13.67 -5.76
N ASN A 162 15.57 -13.29 -6.49
CA ASN A 162 16.97 -13.51 -6.14
C ASN A 162 17.64 -12.27 -5.55
N ASP A 163 16.93 -11.15 -5.49
CA ASP A 163 17.38 -9.93 -4.82
C ASP A 163 17.29 -10.12 -3.30
N LYS A 164 18.30 -10.76 -2.73
CA LYS A 164 18.43 -10.97 -1.29
C LYS A 164 19.31 -9.88 -0.68
N ARG A 165 19.09 -9.60 0.62
CA ARG A 165 19.82 -8.55 1.34
C ARG A 165 21.33 -8.71 1.28
N ASP A 166 21.81 -9.92 1.48
CA ASP A 166 23.24 -10.21 1.68
C ASP A 166 23.97 -10.53 0.36
N ASN A 167 23.25 -10.56 -0.77
CA ASN A 167 23.82 -10.89 -2.08
C ASN A 167 24.19 -9.61 -2.84
N CYS A 168 25.19 -9.71 -3.72
CA CYS A 168 25.35 -8.76 -4.81
C CYS A 168 24.30 -8.98 -5.89
N VAL A 169 23.91 -7.92 -6.56
CA VAL A 169 22.82 -7.94 -7.55
C VAL A 169 23.09 -6.98 -8.69
N VAL A 170 22.61 -7.30 -9.88
CA VAL A 170 22.59 -6.37 -11.01
C VAL A 170 21.16 -5.90 -11.24
N LEU A 171 20.92 -4.62 -11.06
CA LEU A 171 19.57 -4.04 -11.16
C LEU A 171 19.51 -2.93 -12.19
N PRO A 172 18.34 -2.75 -12.83
CA PRO A 172 18.12 -1.66 -13.79
C PRO A 172 17.89 -0.33 -13.05
N SER A 173 18.43 0.76 -13.60
CA SER A 173 18.17 2.12 -13.13
C SER A 173 16.89 2.68 -13.74
N ARG A 174 16.11 3.43 -12.93
CA ARG A 174 14.95 4.19 -13.39
C ARG A 174 15.36 5.43 -14.20
N GLU A 175 16.39 6.15 -13.73
CA GLU A 175 16.83 7.43 -14.33
C GLU A 175 17.46 7.24 -15.71
N GLN A 176 18.16 6.14 -15.91
CA GLN A 176 18.81 5.84 -17.19
C GLN A 176 18.18 4.58 -17.77
N LYS A 177 17.35 4.76 -18.76
CA LYS A 177 16.50 3.71 -19.38
C LYS A 177 17.24 2.44 -19.83
N PHE A 178 18.58 2.48 -19.90
CA PHE A 178 19.41 1.38 -20.38
C PHE A 178 20.64 1.08 -19.49
N SER A 179 20.86 1.81 -18.39
CA SER A 179 21.97 1.51 -17.48
C SER A 179 21.54 0.52 -16.40
N ARG A 180 22.45 -0.38 -16.11
CA ARG A 180 22.34 -1.34 -15.02
C ARG A 180 23.55 -1.16 -14.12
N LEU A 181 23.35 -1.31 -12.82
CA LEU A 181 24.43 -1.23 -11.86
C LEU A 181 24.59 -2.56 -11.15
N LEU A 182 25.84 -2.95 -10.96
CA LEU A 182 26.21 -4.01 -10.04
C LEU A 182 26.30 -3.41 -8.65
N LEU A 183 25.52 -3.96 -7.74
CA LEU A 183 25.36 -3.45 -6.38
C LEU A 183 25.87 -4.48 -5.38
N GLY A 184 26.51 -4.01 -4.33
CA GLY A 184 26.90 -4.81 -3.19
C GLY A 184 25.71 -5.22 -2.30
N PRO A 185 26.00 -5.95 -1.20
CA PRO A 185 25.01 -6.27 -0.18
C PRO A 185 24.32 -5.01 0.35
N ALA A 186 23.06 -5.15 0.80
CA ALA A 186 22.32 -4.02 1.32
C ALA A 186 22.90 -3.57 2.68
N ALA A 187 23.50 -2.39 2.73
CA ALA A 187 24.03 -1.81 3.95
C ALA A 187 22.88 -1.40 4.91
N LEU A 188 21.82 -0.84 4.35
CA LEU A 188 20.62 -0.43 5.09
C LEU A 188 19.36 -0.92 4.39
N THR A 189 18.28 -1.00 5.18
CA THR A 189 16.93 -1.34 4.70
C THR A 189 15.94 -0.27 5.16
N GLY A 190 14.68 -0.35 4.70
CA GLY A 190 13.60 0.53 5.14
C GLY A 190 13.41 0.60 6.66
N LYS A 191 13.85 -0.42 7.43
CA LYS A 191 13.83 -0.39 8.90
C LYS A 191 14.77 0.65 9.52
N SER A 192 15.74 1.15 8.76
CA SER A 192 16.65 2.21 9.17
C SER A 192 16.10 3.62 8.95
N VAL A 193 14.92 3.73 8.35
CA VAL A 193 14.24 5.00 8.07
C VAL A 193 13.33 5.36 9.24
N ASP A 194 13.38 6.63 9.65
CA ASP A 194 12.48 7.25 10.62
C ASP A 194 11.26 7.85 9.93
N SER A 195 11.52 8.64 8.88
CA SER A 195 10.45 9.30 8.11
C SER A 195 10.87 9.60 6.68
N ALA A 196 9.85 9.75 5.81
CA ALA A 196 10.03 10.16 4.43
C ALA A 196 9.00 11.24 4.06
N LYS A 197 9.42 12.25 3.29
CA LYS A 197 8.56 13.35 2.87
C LYS A 197 8.80 13.69 1.40
N SER A 198 7.73 13.86 0.65
CA SER A 198 7.83 14.37 -0.71
C SER A 198 8.00 15.87 -0.69
N GLN A 199 8.98 16.39 -1.44
CA GLN A 199 9.29 17.81 -1.53
C GLN A 199 9.58 18.20 -2.98
N PHE A 200 9.22 19.43 -3.34
CA PHE A 200 9.63 20.03 -4.61
C PHE A 200 10.97 20.72 -4.43
N SER A 201 11.96 20.34 -5.22
CA SER A 201 13.28 20.95 -5.26
C SER A 201 13.46 21.73 -6.55
N GLN A 202 13.84 23.00 -6.46
CA GLN A 202 14.12 23.82 -7.64
C GLN A 202 15.30 23.24 -8.41
N GLY A 203 15.09 22.93 -9.68
CA GLY A 203 16.11 22.36 -10.55
C GLY A 203 16.16 20.82 -10.61
N GLN A 204 15.53 20.11 -9.66
CA GLN A 204 15.50 18.64 -9.62
C GLN A 204 14.08 18.06 -9.69
N GLY A 205 13.04 18.91 -9.63
CA GLY A 205 11.65 18.44 -9.61
C GLY A 205 11.20 17.90 -8.26
N TYR A 206 10.27 16.95 -8.27
CA TYR A 206 9.82 16.30 -7.04
C TYR A 206 10.80 15.22 -6.59
N ALA A 207 11.19 15.29 -5.33
CA ALA A 207 12.09 14.34 -4.67
C ALA A 207 11.47 13.82 -3.37
N VAL A 208 11.94 12.68 -2.88
CA VAL A 208 11.55 12.16 -1.56
C VAL A 208 12.76 12.29 -0.62
N THR A 209 12.60 13.11 0.39
CA THR A 209 13.59 13.27 1.46
C THR A 209 13.37 12.20 2.51
N VAL A 210 14.39 11.41 2.79
CA VAL A 210 14.39 10.29 3.74
C VAL A 210 15.27 10.64 4.93
N LYS A 211 14.69 10.60 6.12
CA LYS A 211 15.41 10.77 7.39
C LYS A 211 15.64 9.40 8.02
N PHE A 212 16.87 9.14 8.45
CA PHE A 212 17.22 7.89 9.14
C PHE A 212 16.97 8.01 10.65
N ASN A 213 16.70 6.87 11.30
CA ASN A 213 16.82 6.75 12.74
C ASN A 213 18.31 6.70 13.15
N ASP A 214 18.60 6.80 14.45
CA ASP A 214 19.99 6.90 14.95
C ASP A 214 20.88 5.73 14.50
N ALA A 215 20.34 4.49 14.54
CA ALA A 215 21.06 3.31 14.08
C ALA A 215 21.27 3.31 12.54
N GLY A 216 20.33 3.86 11.81
CA GLY A 216 20.41 4.04 10.35
C GLY A 216 21.44 5.09 9.98
N ALA A 217 21.41 6.25 10.65
CA ALA A 217 22.35 7.33 10.44
C ALA A 217 23.81 6.86 10.65
N THR A 218 24.08 6.16 11.77
CA THR A 218 25.41 5.60 12.04
C THR A 218 25.89 4.64 10.95
N LYS A 219 25.01 3.78 10.43
CA LYS A 219 25.37 2.86 9.35
C LYS A 219 25.55 3.57 8.02
N PHE A 220 24.79 4.64 7.78
CA PHE A 220 24.89 5.42 6.56
C PHE A 220 26.17 6.23 6.55
N ASP A 221 26.59 6.77 7.71
CA ASP A 221 27.89 7.41 7.90
C ASP A 221 29.05 6.47 7.62
N ALA A 222 28.99 5.24 8.14
CA ALA A 222 30.00 4.24 7.86
C ALA A 222 30.09 3.91 6.36
N LEU A 223 28.94 3.80 5.67
CA LEU A 223 28.89 3.62 4.22
C LEU A 223 29.47 4.83 3.47
N ALA A 224 29.19 6.06 3.92
CA ALA A 224 29.74 7.28 3.34
C ALA A 224 31.26 7.32 3.48
N ALA A 225 31.80 7.05 4.66
CA ALA A 225 33.23 7.01 4.93
C ALA A 225 33.97 5.96 4.07
N GLU A 226 33.32 4.81 3.83
CA GLU A 226 33.89 3.76 2.96
C GLU A 226 33.83 4.13 1.46
N SER A 227 32.75 4.77 1.03
CA SER A 227 32.48 4.98 -0.40
C SER A 227 33.05 6.31 -0.92
N TYR A 228 33.05 7.38 -0.12
CA TYR A 228 33.47 8.72 -0.51
C TYR A 228 34.88 8.78 -1.16
N PRO A 229 35.93 8.08 -0.63
CA PRO A 229 37.26 8.13 -1.22
C PRO A 229 37.39 7.39 -2.54
N LYS A 230 36.38 6.61 -2.95
CA LYS A 230 36.41 5.83 -4.19
C LYS A 230 36.07 6.70 -5.41
N SER A 231 36.47 6.23 -6.59
CA SER A 231 36.11 6.87 -7.87
C SER A 231 34.71 6.44 -8.32
N PRO A 232 33.98 7.28 -9.09
CA PRO A 232 32.71 6.89 -9.69
C PRO A 232 32.81 5.60 -10.52
N PRO A 233 31.82 4.71 -10.47
CA PRO A 233 30.56 4.82 -9.73
C PRO A 233 30.62 4.27 -8.28
N GLN A 234 31.77 3.86 -7.78
CA GLN A 234 31.93 3.22 -6.47
C GLN A 234 31.74 4.19 -5.29
N ASN A 235 31.75 5.50 -5.54
CA ASN A 235 31.40 6.53 -4.56
C ASN A 235 29.88 6.82 -4.49
N GLU A 236 29.06 5.99 -5.12
CA GLU A 236 27.61 6.14 -5.16
C GLU A 236 26.91 5.12 -4.25
N VAL A 237 25.73 5.49 -3.75
CA VAL A 237 24.81 4.61 -3.06
C VAL A 237 23.53 4.47 -3.85
N ALA A 238 23.23 3.24 -4.29
CA ALA A 238 21.99 2.97 -5.00
C ALA A 238 20.83 2.82 -4.00
N ILE A 239 19.77 3.58 -4.22
CA ILE A 239 18.51 3.49 -3.49
C ILE A 239 17.58 2.60 -4.30
N VAL A 240 17.38 1.39 -3.81
CA VAL A 240 16.64 0.33 -4.47
C VAL A 240 15.28 0.16 -3.83
N LEU A 241 14.23 0.15 -4.65
CA LEU A 241 12.87 -0.13 -4.22
C LEU A 241 12.28 -1.24 -5.11
N ASP A 242 11.86 -2.33 -4.50
CA ASP A 242 11.26 -3.49 -5.19
C ASP A 242 12.11 -3.98 -6.38
N GLY A 243 13.42 -4.10 -6.18
CA GLY A 243 14.37 -4.60 -7.19
C GLY A 243 14.67 -3.64 -8.35
N LYS A 244 14.34 -2.34 -8.20
CA LYS A 244 14.70 -1.29 -9.17
C LYS A 244 15.43 -0.14 -8.49
N ILE A 245 16.49 0.33 -9.10
CA ILE A 245 17.22 1.50 -8.63
C ILE A 245 16.35 2.73 -8.93
N GLN A 246 15.98 3.47 -7.89
CA GLN A 246 15.24 4.73 -8.02
C GLN A 246 16.20 5.88 -8.31
N SER A 247 17.31 5.95 -7.57
CA SER A 247 18.40 6.89 -7.78
C SER A 247 19.71 6.32 -7.22
N ALA A 248 20.84 6.88 -7.65
CA ALA A 248 22.17 6.50 -7.18
C ALA A 248 23.00 7.75 -6.91
N PRO A 249 22.72 8.52 -5.83
CA PRO A 249 23.48 9.70 -5.50
C PRO A 249 24.92 9.36 -5.09
N ALA A 250 25.88 10.21 -5.52
CA ALA A 250 27.26 10.13 -5.09
C ALA A 250 27.44 10.82 -3.73
N PHE A 251 28.25 10.24 -2.87
CA PHE A 251 28.67 10.86 -1.62
C PHE A 251 29.57 12.06 -1.93
N GLN A 252 29.27 13.21 -1.30
CA GLN A 252 30.03 14.44 -1.46
C GLN A 252 30.99 14.68 -0.27
N THR A 253 30.80 13.95 0.81
CA THR A 253 31.58 14.01 2.05
C THR A 253 31.75 12.60 2.64
N ASP A 254 32.74 12.44 3.50
CA ASP A 254 33.00 11.20 4.25
C ASP A 254 32.07 11.01 5.46
N SER A 255 31.35 12.04 5.85
CA SER A 255 30.36 11.99 6.91
C SER A 255 29.04 12.57 6.42
N PHE A 256 27.96 11.94 6.84
CA PHE A 256 26.61 12.32 6.44
C PHE A 256 25.84 12.87 7.66
N SER A 257 25.60 14.16 7.67
CA SER A 257 24.80 14.83 8.70
C SER A 257 23.53 15.39 8.08
N GLY A 258 22.57 14.56 7.70
CA GLY A 258 21.38 15.11 7.08
C GLY A 258 20.41 14.07 6.54
N ASP A 259 19.53 14.53 5.68
CA ASP A 259 18.50 13.73 5.04
C ASP A 259 18.97 13.29 3.64
N VAL A 260 18.74 12.04 3.28
CA VAL A 260 19.00 11.54 1.93
C VAL A 260 17.85 11.91 1.01
N GLN A 261 18.15 12.40 -0.17
CA GLN A 261 17.14 12.68 -1.20
C GLN A 261 17.12 11.57 -2.25
N ILE A 262 15.95 10.99 -2.45
CA ILE A 262 15.66 10.13 -3.59
C ILE A 262 15.19 11.04 -4.72
N THR A 263 16.06 11.27 -5.69
CA THR A 263 15.79 12.06 -6.87
C THR A 263 15.32 11.20 -8.03
N GLY A 264 14.73 11.81 -9.05
CA GLY A 264 14.26 11.13 -10.27
C GLY A 264 13.10 11.89 -10.90
N ASP A 265 12.71 11.50 -12.11
CA ASP A 265 11.53 12.06 -12.79
C ASP A 265 10.23 11.61 -12.11
N PHE A 266 9.97 12.15 -10.91
CA PHE A 266 8.74 11.87 -10.17
C PHE A 266 7.67 12.92 -10.47
N SER A 267 6.47 12.47 -10.75
CA SER A 267 5.28 13.32 -10.63
C SER A 267 4.99 13.62 -9.14
N PRO A 268 4.24 14.69 -8.83
CA PRO A 268 3.84 15.00 -7.45
C PRO A 268 3.19 13.82 -6.72
N SER A 269 2.32 13.09 -7.44
CA SER A 269 1.63 11.93 -6.89
C SER A 269 2.58 10.76 -6.64
N GLU A 270 3.50 10.47 -7.56
CA GLU A 270 4.47 9.38 -7.38
C GLU A 270 5.41 9.64 -6.21
N ALA A 271 5.92 10.87 -6.04
CA ALA A 271 6.74 11.23 -4.90
C ALA A 271 5.97 11.11 -3.57
N SER A 272 4.71 11.53 -3.55
CA SER A 272 3.84 11.39 -2.38
C SER A 272 3.55 9.91 -2.05
N ASP A 273 3.24 9.11 -3.07
CA ASP A 273 3.01 7.67 -2.92
C ASP A 273 4.26 6.96 -2.39
N LEU A 274 5.44 7.31 -2.94
CA LEU A 274 6.72 6.77 -2.51
C LEU A 274 7.03 7.12 -1.05
N ALA A 275 6.84 8.37 -0.65
CA ALA A 275 7.01 8.80 0.74
C ALA A 275 6.07 8.04 1.70
N THR A 276 4.80 7.88 1.32
CA THR A 276 3.81 7.11 2.08
C THR A 276 4.26 5.65 2.24
N ILE A 277 4.66 5.01 1.16
CA ILE A 277 5.12 3.63 1.15
C ILE A 277 6.35 3.43 2.06
N ILE A 278 7.30 4.37 2.03
CA ILE A 278 8.50 4.31 2.87
C ILE A 278 8.13 4.46 4.35
N ASN A 279 7.24 5.39 4.69
CA ASN A 279 6.82 5.64 6.08
C ASN A 279 6.12 4.44 6.72
N TYR A 280 5.29 3.73 5.96
CA TYR A 280 4.56 2.56 6.49
C TYR A 280 5.33 1.25 6.35
N GLY A 281 6.48 1.30 5.67
CA GLY A 281 7.41 0.18 5.57
C GLY A 281 7.04 -0.88 4.54
N ALA A 282 7.95 -1.86 4.42
CA ALA A 282 7.83 -2.98 3.49
C ALA A 282 6.87 -4.05 4.00
N LEU A 283 6.11 -4.65 3.08
CA LEU A 283 5.35 -5.86 3.38
C LEU A 283 6.34 -7.01 3.63
N PRO A 284 6.11 -7.85 4.66
CA PRO A 284 6.97 -8.98 4.97
C PRO A 284 6.86 -10.11 3.94
N VAL A 285 5.92 -10.00 3.02
CA VAL A 285 5.61 -10.98 1.99
C VAL A 285 5.38 -10.28 0.64
N GLN A 286 5.81 -10.93 -0.42
CA GLN A 286 5.44 -10.49 -1.77
C GLN A 286 3.99 -10.87 -2.05
N LEU A 287 3.19 -9.89 -2.45
CA LEU A 287 1.79 -10.09 -2.80
C LEU A 287 1.60 -9.90 -4.30
N LYS A 288 0.84 -10.82 -4.90
CA LYS A 288 0.40 -10.74 -6.29
C LYS A 288 -1.08 -10.39 -6.32
N ARG A 289 -1.45 -9.44 -7.14
CA ARG A 289 -2.86 -9.14 -7.41
C ARG A 289 -3.49 -10.26 -8.21
N LEU A 290 -4.55 -10.86 -7.68
CA LEU A 290 -5.36 -11.85 -8.38
C LEU A 290 -6.47 -11.17 -9.16
N THR A 291 -7.20 -10.28 -8.48
CA THR A 291 -8.40 -9.65 -9.05
C THR A 291 -8.48 -8.20 -8.56
N VAL A 292 -8.97 -7.32 -9.43
CA VAL A 292 -9.40 -5.98 -9.09
C VAL A 292 -10.81 -5.79 -9.64
N GLN A 293 -11.77 -5.64 -8.75
CA GLN A 293 -13.17 -5.41 -9.10
C GLN A 293 -13.54 -3.96 -8.84
N ASN A 294 -14.14 -3.31 -9.84
CA ASN A 294 -14.74 -2.00 -9.68
C ASN A 294 -16.21 -2.19 -9.36
N VAL A 295 -16.63 -1.73 -8.20
CA VAL A 295 -18.04 -1.73 -7.79
C VAL A 295 -18.63 -0.37 -8.10
N SER A 296 -19.66 -0.35 -8.94
CA SER A 296 -20.38 0.90 -9.26
C SER A 296 -21.44 1.15 -8.20
N PRO A 297 -21.53 2.36 -7.66
CA PRO A 297 -22.55 2.71 -6.66
C PRO A 297 -23.98 2.73 -7.22
N THR A 298 -24.13 2.83 -8.54
CA THR A 298 -25.45 3.06 -9.18
C THR A 298 -26.45 1.94 -8.92
N LEU A 299 -26.00 0.68 -9.01
CA LEU A 299 -26.87 -0.48 -8.76
C LEU A 299 -27.31 -0.55 -7.29
N GLY A 300 -26.41 -0.24 -6.37
CA GLY A 300 -26.72 -0.27 -4.94
C GLY A 300 -27.62 0.89 -4.52
N GLN A 301 -27.38 2.10 -5.03
CA GLN A 301 -28.20 3.27 -4.75
C GLN A 301 -29.63 3.12 -5.28
N ASP A 302 -29.80 2.66 -6.52
CA ASP A 302 -31.13 2.43 -7.10
C ASP A 302 -31.94 1.41 -6.28
N GLN A 303 -31.28 0.34 -5.80
CA GLN A 303 -31.93 -0.67 -4.95
C GLN A 303 -32.24 -0.13 -3.55
N LEU A 304 -31.34 0.67 -2.97
CA LEU A 304 -31.57 1.32 -1.68
C LEU A 304 -32.75 2.29 -1.76
N ASP A 305 -32.80 3.14 -2.78
CA ASP A 305 -33.88 4.10 -2.98
C ASP A 305 -35.22 3.38 -3.22
N ALA A 306 -35.23 2.33 -4.03
CA ALA A 306 -36.41 1.49 -4.22
C ALA A 306 -36.84 0.79 -2.93
N GLY A 307 -35.90 0.28 -2.14
CA GLY A 307 -36.15 -0.35 -0.85
C GLY A 307 -36.73 0.62 0.20
N ILE A 308 -36.16 1.84 0.27
CA ILE A 308 -36.66 2.91 1.13
C ILE A 308 -38.08 3.31 0.69
N ALA A 309 -38.34 3.52 -0.59
CA ALA A 309 -39.64 3.86 -1.12
C ALA A 309 -40.69 2.75 -0.81
N ALA A 310 -40.34 1.49 -1.04
CA ALA A 310 -41.20 0.36 -0.71
C ALA A 310 -41.46 0.25 0.80
N GLY A 311 -40.45 0.48 1.63
CA GLY A 311 -40.57 0.50 3.08
C GLY A 311 -41.50 1.60 3.58
N ILE A 312 -41.40 2.81 3.04
CA ILE A 312 -42.28 3.94 3.38
C ILE A 312 -43.72 3.65 2.96
N ILE A 313 -43.94 3.14 1.74
CA ILE A 313 -45.27 2.76 1.24
C ILE A 313 -45.87 1.68 2.11
N GLY A 314 -45.10 0.61 2.45
CA GLY A 314 -45.56 -0.45 3.32
C GLY A 314 -45.93 0.06 4.71
N LEU A 315 -45.13 0.92 5.30
CA LEU A 315 -45.38 1.53 6.61
C LEU A 315 -46.66 2.40 6.59
N LEU A 316 -46.87 3.17 5.52
CA LEU A 316 -48.10 3.98 5.32
C LEU A 316 -49.32 3.10 5.20
N LEU A 317 -49.28 2.01 4.44
CA LEU A 317 -50.41 1.08 4.29
C LEU A 317 -50.78 0.42 5.63
N VAL A 318 -49.76 -0.07 6.37
CA VAL A 318 -49.97 -0.65 7.70
C VAL A 318 -50.54 0.39 8.68
N SER A 319 -50.00 1.62 8.65
CA SER A 319 -50.49 2.71 9.49
C SER A 319 -51.94 3.07 9.20
N LEU A 320 -52.30 3.16 7.90
CA LEU A 320 -53.68 3.42 7.46
C LEU A 320 -54.63 2.28 7.89
N TYR A 321 -54.22 1.03 7.71
CA TYR A 321 -54.96 -0.13 8.18
C TYR A 321 -55.23 -0.07 9.68
N MET A 322 -54.17 0.19 10.47
CA MET A 322 -54.27 0.27 11.93
C MET A 322 -55.19 1.40 12.39
N LEU A 323 -55.15 2.58 11.71
CA LEU A 323 -56.07 3.69 11.99
C LEU A 323 -57.51 3.35 11.64
N ALA A 324 -57.77 2.69 10.54
CA ALA A 324 -59.12 2.33 10.07
C ALA A 324 -59.79 1.31 11.02
N PHE A 325 -59.05 0.29 11.48
CA PHE A 325 -59.62 -0.78 12.31
C PHE A 325 -59.53 -0.47 13.80
N TYR A 326 -58.43 0.10 14.31
CA TYR A 326 -58.19 0.28 15.74
C TYR A 326 -58.38 1.72 16.20
N ARG A 327 -58.70 2.67 15.29
CA ARG A 327 -58.92 4.10 15.57
C ARG A 327 -57.82 4.68 16.49
N LEU A 328 -58.17 5.21 17.69
CA LEU A 328 -57.23 5.80 18.62
C LEU A 328 -56.12 4.83 19.13
N LEU A 329 -56.39 3.55 19.23
CA LEU A 329 -55.39 2.55 19.54
C LEU A 329 -54.39 2.37 18.44
N GLY A 330 -54.78 2.59 17.17
CA GLY A 330 -53.87 2.60 16.01
C GLY A 330 -52.79 3.66 16.14
N LEU A 331 -53.04 4.82 16.71
CA LEU A 331 -52.03 5.85 17.00
C LEU A 331 -50.92 5.36 17.94
N VAL A 332 -51.27 4.58 18.96
CA VAL A 332 -50.30 4.00 19.88
C VAL A 332 -49.38 3.01 19.18
N VAL A 333 -49.94 2.23 18.27
CA VAL A 333 -49.17 1.25 17.46
C VAL A 333 -48.20 2.00 16.54
N ILE A 334 -48.67 3.03 15.82
CA ILE A 334 -47.86 3.84 14.94
C ILE A 334 -46.73 4.52 15.71
N ALA A 335 -47.01 5.09 16.87
CA ALA A 335 -46.00 5.69 17.75
C ALA A 335 -44.96 4.64 18.21
N GLY A 336 -45.37 3.42 18.50
CA GLY A 336 -44.47 2.33 18.86
C GLY A 336 -43.54 1.91 17.71
N ILE A 337 -44.11 1.80 16.51
CA ILE A 337 -43.30 1.46 15.28
C ILE A 337 -42.31 2.58 15.00
N SER A 338 -42.72 3.83 15.03
CA SER A 338 -41.85 5.00 14.81
C SER A 338 -40.71 5.06 15.84
N LEU A 339 -41.03 4.80 17.11
CA LEU A 339 -40.05 4.75 18.20
C LEU A 339 -39.04 3.63 17.99
N SER A 340 -39.49 2.45 17.58
CA SER A 340 -38.66 1.30 17.23
C SER A 340 -37.71 1.58 16.07
N PHE A 341 -38.23 2.25 15.03
CA PHE A 341 -37.41 2.65 13.89
C PHE A 341 -36.29 3.62 14.27
N VAL A 342 -36.62 4.65 15.05
CA VAL A 342 -35.63 5.61 15.57
C VAL A 342 -34.55 4.92 16.43
N PHE A 343 -34.98 3.97 17.28
CA PHE A 343 -34.05 3.23 18.11
C PHE A 343 -33.11 2.34 17.27
N ILE A 344 -33.63 1.61 16.30
CA ILE A 344 -32.84 0.77 15.39
C ILE A 344 -31.86 1.63 14.61
N TYR A 345 -32.28 2.76 14.06
CA TYR A 345 -31.42 3.69 13.36
C TYR A 345 -30.27 4.19 14.24
N ALA A 346 -30.59 4.60 15.49
CA ALA A 346 -29.59 5.04 16.45
C ALA A 346 -28.59 3.93 16.80
N LEU A 347 -29.09 2.70 16.98
CA LEU A 347 -28.27 1.53 17.28
C LEU A 347 -27.31 1.22 16.12
N VAL A 348 -27.80 1.19 14.88
CA VAL A 348 -26.99 0.92 13.69
C VAL A 348 -25.93 2.02 13.48
N ALA A 349 -26.31 3.29 13.62
CA ALA A 349 -25.36 4.40 13.51
C ALA A 349 -24.28 4.36 14.60
N TYR A 350 -24.65 3.99 15.83
CA TYR A 350 -23.70 3.84 16.93
C TYR A 350 -22.76 2.64 16.73
N LEU A 351 -23.29 1.47 16.36
CA LEU A 351 -22.50 0.26 16.11
C LEU A 351 -21.59 0.45 14.91
N GLY A 352 -22.06 1.06 13.83
CA GLY A 352 -21.24 1.42 12.67
C GLY A 352 -20.00 2.20 13.10
N SER A 353 -20.19 3.27 13.86
CA SER A 353 -19.07 4.14 14.28
C SER A 353 -18.18 3.55 15.39
N SER A 354 -18.63 2.54 16.14
CA SER A 354 -17.90 1.98 17.28
C SER A 354 -17.13 0.71 16.94
N ILE A 355 -17.65 -0.12 16.05
CA ILE A 355 -17.07 -1.44 15.68
C ILE A 355 -16.93 -1.62 14.15
N GLY A 356 -17.11 -0.55 13.36
CA GLY A 356 -16.94 -0.58 11.91
C GLY A 356 -17.98 -1.45 11.19
N LEU A 357 -19.21 -1.54 11.69
CA LEU A 357 -20.29 -2.29 11.06
C LEU A 357 -20.81 -1.53 9.84
N THR A 358 -20.53 -2.05 8.65
CA THR A 358 -21.01 -1.51 7.38
C THR A 358 -22.38 -2.08 7.01
N LEU A 359 -23.25 -1.25 6.43
CA LEU A 359 -24.50 -1.69 5.82
C LEU A 359 -24.22 -2.19 4.41
N THR A 360 -24.46 -3.47 4.16
CA THR A 360 -24.37 -4.11 2.83
C THR A 360 -25.74 -4.56 2.37
N LEU A 361 -25.91 -4.77 1.07
CA LEU A 361 -27.15 -5.32 0.46
C LEU A 361 -27.20 -6.86 0.47
N ALA A 362 -26.20 -7.55 1.03
CA ALA A 362 -26.13 -9.01 1.06
C ALA A 362 -27.07 -9.63 2.09
#